data_7c14d987c363e8add293ad2b21c9ae6a
#
_entry.id   7c14d987c363e8add293ad2b21c9ae6a
#
_cell.length_a   1.000
_cell.length_b   1.000
_cell.length_c   1.000
_cell.angle_alpha   90.00
_cell.angle_beta   90.00
_cell.angle_gamma   90.00
#
_symmetry.space_group_name_H-M   'P 1'
#
loop_
_entity.id
_entity.type
_entity.pdbx_description
1 polymer ?
#
loop_
_entity_poly.entity_id
_entity_poly.type
_entity_poly.pdbx_seq_one_letter_code
_entity_poly.pdbx_strand_id
1 'polypeptide(L)'
;MQLSLRTFNTLVQAMAAAVQASAAQLLDLSVGSTLRAVLEANASIGLWMQWLILLVLRMTRAATSSGADLDSWMADLTLIRLPAVADTGTVTFSRFTPSMAALIPVGALVPGIRVE
;
A
#
# COMPACT_ATOMS: atom_id res chain seq x y z
N MET A 1 21.54 1.34 0.65
CA MET A 1 21.58 0.36 -0.45
C MET A 1 20.53 0.79 -1.47
N GLN A 2 20.95 1.19 -2.68
CA GLN A 2 20.00 1.53 -3.76
C GLN A 2 19.73 0.28 -4.57
N LEU A 3 18.43 -0.10 -4.69
CA LEU A 3 18.02 -1.16 -5.59
C LEU A 3 18.06 -0.63 -7.03
N SER A 4 18.85 -1.26 -7.88
CA SER A 4 18.88 -0.94 -9.31
C SER A 4 17.67 -1.61 -10.00
N LEU A 5 16.61 -0.84 -10.20
CA LEU A 5 15.42 -1.31 -10.89
C LEU A 5 15.61 -1.24 -12.40
N ARG A 6 15.17 -2.27 -13.11
CA ARG A 6 15.21 -2.33 -14.57
C ARG A 6 13.84 -1.99 -15.16
N THR A 7 13.84 -1.27 -16.27
CA THR A 7 12.62 -1.00 -17.03
C THR A 7 12.25 -2.20 -17.91
N PHE A 8 11.00 -2.24 -18.40
CA PHE A 8 10.55 -3.27 -19.32
C PHE A 8 11.47 -3.40 -20.54
N ASN A 9 11.79 -2.29 -21.18
CA ASN A 9 12.66 -2.29 -22.36
C ASN A 9 14.08 -2.80 -22.06
N THR A 10 14.64 -2.42 -20.91
CA THR A 10 15.98 -2.92 -20.53
C THR A 10 15.98 -4.41 -20.22
N LEU A 11 14.88 -4.96 -19.67
CA LEU A 11 14.72 -6.40 -19.46
C LEU A 11 14.59 -7.13 -20.79
N VAL A 12 13.76 -6.66 -21.71
CA VAL A 12 13.59 -7.28 -23.05
C VAL A 12 14.91 -7.24 -23.81
N GLN A 13 15.63 -6.13 -23.84
CA GLN A 13 16.93 -6.02 -24.50
C GLN A 13 17.99 -6.94 -23.90
N ALA A 14 18.06 -7.05 -22.59
CA ALA A 14 18.99 -7.94 -21.92
C ALA A 14 18.71 -9.42 -22.24
N MET A 15 17.43 -9.81 -22.25
CA MET A 15 17.03 -11.16 -22.63
C MET A 15 17.27 -11.45 -24.11
N ALA A 16 16.96 -10.50 -25.00
CA ALA A 16 17.22 -10.62 -26.42
C ALA A 16 18.72 -10.79 -26.71
N ALA A 17 19.57 -10.00 -26.06
CA ALA A 17 21.01 -10.12 -26.17
C ALA A 17 21.53 -11.48 -25.67
N ALA A 18 21.01 -11.97 -24.53
CA ALA A 18 21.38 -13.27 -23.96
C ALA A 18 20.99 -14.43 -24.89
N VAL A 19 19.78 -14.39 -25.45
CA VAL A 19 19.27 -15.42 -26.37
C VAL A 19 20.10 -15.41 -27.67
N GLN A 20 20.36 -14.23 -28.24
CA GLN A 20 21.19 -14.12 -29.45
C GLN A 20 22.62 -14.59 -29.22
N ALA A 21 23.20 -14.31 -28.06
CA ALA A 21 24.55 -14.76 -27.70
C ALA A 21 24.65 -16.29 -27.57
N SER A 22 23.55 -16.95 -27.22
CA SER A 22 23.46 -18.40 -27.08
C SER A 22 23.05 -19.11 -28.37
N ALA A 23 22.58 -18.39 -29.38
CA ALA A 23 22.10 -18.95 -30.64
C ALA A 23 23.22 -19.07 -31.68
N ALA A 24 23.28 -20.23 -32.36
CA ALA A 24 24.22 -20.44 -33.46
C ALA A 24 23.83 -19.68 -34.74
N GLN A 25 22.57 -19.27 -34.85
CA GLN A 25 22.04 -18.54 -36.00
C GLN A 25 21.47 -17.19 -35.58
N LEU A 26 21.42 -16.25 -36.51
CA LEU A 26 20.76 -14.96 -36.29
C LEU A 26 19.26 -15.19 -36.12
N LEU A 27 18.74 -14.71 -34.96
CA LEU A 27 17.33 -14.83 -34.61
C LEU A 27 16.57 -13.56 -34.95
N ASP A 28 15.33 -13.71 -35.42
CA ASP A 28 14.44 -12.58 -35.62
C ASP A 28 13.87 -12.12 -34.25
N LEU A 29 14.38 -11.00 -33.80
CA LEU A 29 13.98 -10.34 -32.53
C LEU A 29 13.27 -9.00 -32.80
N SER A 30 12.78 -8.81 -34.03
CA SER A 30 12.00 -7.64 -34.39
C SER A 30 10.68 -7.56 -33.63
N VAL A 31 10.12 -6.35 -33.52
CA VAL A 31 8.81 -6.15 -32.89
C VAL A 31 7.74 -6.91 -33.67
N GLY A 32 7.00 -7.77 -32.98
CA GLY A 32 5.98 -8.63 -33.60
C GLY A 32 6.44 -10.04 -33.90
N SER A 33 7.74 -10.37 -33.77
CA SER A 33 8.20 -11.76 -33.92
C SER A 33 7.75 -12.62 -32.72
N THR A 34 7.51 -13.90 -32.98
CA THR A 34 7.06 -14.84 -31.93
C THR A 34 8.06 -14.97 -30.81
N LEU A 35 9.36 -14.98 -31.13
CA LEU A 35 10.41 -15.07 -30.13
C LEU A 35 10.43 -13.84 -29.24
N ARG A 36 10.30 -12.65 -29.83
CA ARG A 36 10.21 -11.40 -29.07
C ARG A 36 8.98 -11.37 -28.16
N ALA A 37 7.83 -11.86 -28.62
CA ALA A 37 6.62 -11.94 -27.79
C ALA A 37 6.84 -12.81 -26.52
N VAL A 38 7.58 -13.91 -26.63
CA VAL A 38 7.96 -14.74 -25.47
C VAL A 38 8.89 -13.98 -24.53
N LEU A 39 9.86 -13.23 -25.05
CA LEU A 39 10.75 -12.41 -24.21
C LEU A 39 10.00 -11.28 -23.51
N GLU A 40 9.04 -10.65 -24.18
CA GLU A 40 8.18 -9.61 -23.58
C GLU A 40 7.29 -10.18 -22.49
N ALA A 41 6.74 -11.38 -22.67
CA ALA A 41 5.99 -12.09 -21.63
C ALA A 41 6.86 -12.37 -20.39
N ASN A 42 8.08 -12.85 -20.59
CA ASN A 42 9.02 -13.07 -19.48
C ASN A 42 9.46 -11.76 -18.81
N ALA A 43 9.63 -10.67 -19.57
CA ALA A 43 9.96 -9.35 -19.03
C ALA A 43 8.85 -8.82 -18.13
N SER A 44 7.57 -9.06 -18.46
CA SER A 44 6.44 -8.66 -17.63
C SER A 44 6.42 -9.39 -16.29
N ILE A 45 6.77 -10.68 -16.27
CA ILE A 45 6.95 -11.45 -15.04
C ILE A 45 8.11 -10.87 -14.20
N GLY A 46 9.22 -10.52 -14.85
CA GLY A 46 10.36 -9.89 -14.18
C GLY A 46 10.00 -8.56 -13.51
N LEU A 47 9.18 -7.74 -14.16
CA LEU A 47 8.66 -6.50 -13.56
C LEU A 47 7.75 -6.76 -12.36
N TRP A 48 6.86 -7.74 -12.50
CA TRP A 48 5.99 -8.14 -11.39
C TRP A 48 6.80 -8.62 -10.17
N MET A 49 7.85 -9.40 -10.39
CA MET A 49 8.76 -9.82 -9.32
C MET A 49 9.48 -8.64 -8.67
N GLN A 50 9.96 -7.67 -9.44
CA GLN A 50 10.56 -6.44 -8.89
C GLN A 50 9.56 -5.68 -8.01
N TRP A 51 8.29 -5.57 -8.46
CA TRP A 51 7.23 -4.93 -7.67
C TRP A 51 6.98 -5.67 -6.34
N LEU A 52 6.93 -7.01 -6.35
CA LEU A 52 6.78 -7.80 -5.12
C LEU A 52 7.94 -7.58 -4.15
N ILE A 53 9.17 -7.54 -4.65
CA ILE A 53 10.35 -7.28 -3.82
C ILE A 53 10.25 -5.90 -3.16
N LEU A 54 9.83 -4.87 -3.91
CA LEU A 54 9.64 -3.53 -3.36
C LEU A 54 8.52 -3.49 -2.32
N LEU A 55 7.43 -4.23 -2.57
CA LEU A 55 6.33 -4.35 -1.61
C LEU A 55 6.80 -4.97 -0.29
N VAL A 56 7.50 -6.12 -0.36
CA VAL A 56 8.07 -6.77 0.82
C VAL A 56 9.02 -5.83 1.55
N LEU A 57 9.90 -5.14 0.82
CA LEU A 57 10.85 -4.20 1.41
C LEU A 57 10.15 -3.04 2.14
N ARG A 58 8.99 -2.60 1.63
CA ARG A 58 8.16 -1.58 2.25
C ARG A 58 7.50 -2.09 3.53
N MET A 59 6.97 -3.32 3.50
CA MET A 59 6.26 -3.93 4.63
C MET A 59 7.20 -4.31 5.78
N THR A 60 8.45 -4.64 5.48
CA THR A 60 9.45 -5.05 6.48
C THR A 60 10.11 -3.88 7.22
N ARG A 61 9.80 -2.64 6.90
CA ARG A 61 10.36 -1.46 7.57
C ARG A 61 9.28 -0.74 8.36
N ALA A 62 9.46 -0.56 9.65
CA ALA A 62 8.55 0.19 10.51
C ALA A 62 8.23 1.61 9.99
N ALA A 63 9.23 2.29 9.41
CA ALA A 63 9.07 3.64 8.88
C ALA A 63 8.18 3.74 7.62
N THR A 64 7.96 2.63 6.90
CA THR A 64 7.20 2.61 5.65
C THR A 64 5.99 1.68 5.70
N SER A 65 5.86 0.87 6.74
CA SER A 65 4.69 0.04 6.99
C SER A 65 3.55 0.86 7.60
N SER A 66 2.33 0.41 7.42
CA SER A 66 1.13 1.09 7.93
C SER A 66 0.02 0.07 8.26
N GLY A 67 -0.92 0.47 9.10
CA GLY A 67 -2.06 -0.38 9.47
C GLY A 67 -1.64 -1.66 10.18
N ALA A 68 -2.21 -2.79 9.76
CA ALA A 68 -1.98 -4.11 10.36
C ALA A 68 -0.52 -4.58 10.26
N ASP A 69 0.18 -4.22 9.18
CA ASP A 69 1.60 -4.59 9.00
C ASP A 69 2.48 -3.90 10.03
N LEU A 70 2.20 -2.61 10.30
CA LEU A 70 2.89 -1.86 11.36
C LEU A 70 2.55 -2.42 12.74
N ASP A 71 1.30 -2.76 12.98
CA ASP A 71 0.86 -3.33 14.27
C ASP A 71 1.54 -4.68 14.52
N SER A 72 1.65 -5.53 13.49
CA SER A 72 2.39 -6.79 13.58
C SER A 72 3.87 -6.57 13.88
N TRP A 73 4.47 -5.59 13.21
CA TRP A 73 5.88 -5.24 13.42
C TRP A 73 6.16 -4.71 14.83
N MET A 74 5.24 -3.89 15.37
CA MET A 74 5.33 -3.36 16.73
C MET A 74 5.06 -4.43 17.78
N ALA A 75 4.20 -5.42 17.50
CA ALA A 75 3.93 -6.54 18.40
C ALA A 75 5.17 -7.38 18.68
N ASP A 76 6.09 -7.54 17.72
CA ASP A 76 7.38 -8.21 17.92
C ASP A 76 8.26 -7.49 18.97
N LEU A 77 8.03 -6.17 19.12
CA LEU A 77 8.68 -5.35 20.16
C LEU A 77 7.83 -5.20 21.42
N THR A 78 6.77 -6.01 21.58
CA THR A 78 5.81 -5.93 22.70
C THR A 78 5.02 -4.62 22.80
N LEU A 79 4.96 -3.84 21.71
CA LEU A 79 4.21 -2.61 21.63
C LEU A 79 2.84 -2.89 20.99
N ILE A 80 1.78 -2.57 21.73
CA ILE A 80 0.39 -2.76 21.28
C ILE A 80 -0.23 -1.39 21.09
N ARG A 81 -0.99 -1.20 20.00
CA ARG A 81 -1.75 0.01 19.75
C ARG A 81 -2.81 0.18 20.84
N LEU A 82 -2.90 1.38 21.39
CA LEU A 82 -3.96 1.71 22.35
C LEU A 82 -5.32 1.61 21.63
N PRO A 83 -6.32 0.95 22.28
CA PRO A 83 -7.67 0.91 21.74
C PRO A 83 -8.30 2.31 21.73
N ALA A 84 -9.26 2.51 20.83
CA ALA A 84 -10.05 3.73 20.81
C ALA A 84 -10.85 3.83 22.13
N VAL A 85 -10.73 4.96 22.80
CA VAL A 85 -11.49 5.28 24.00
C VAL A 85 -12.54 6.32 23.62
N ALA A 86 -13.78 6.12 24.10
CA ALA A 86 -14.82 7.10 23.90
C ALA A 86 -14.46 8.43 24.61
N ASP A 87 -14.61 9.51 23.89
CA ASP A 87 -14.41 10.84 24.46
C ASP A 87 -15.55 11.19 25.41
N THR A 88 -15.22 11.87 26.50
CA THR A 88 -16.19 12.31 27.49
C THR A 88 -16.05 13.83 27.67
N GLY A 89 -17.12 14.54 27.49
CA GLY A 89 -17.14 16.00 27.61
C GLY A 89 -18.41 16.50 28.25
N THR A 90 -18.37 17.75 28.75
CA THR A 90 -19.54 18.45 29.29
C THR A 90 -20.21 19.23 28.17
N VAL A 91 -21.49 18.97 27.93
CA VAL A 91 -22.30 19.69 26.95
C VAL A 91 -23.29 20.60 27.69
N THR A 92 -23.35 21.86 27.29
CA THR A 92 -24.31 22.83 27.83
C THR A 92 -25.46 23.01 26.84
N PHE A 93 -26.66 22.68 27.25
CA PHE A 93 -27.88 22.91 26.47
C PHE A 93 -28.43 24.28 26.81
N SER A 94 -28.63 25.13 25.81
CA SER A 94 -29.25 26.45 25.98
C SER A 94 -30.50 26.61 25.12
N ARG A 95 -31.49 27.36 25.57
CA ARG A 95 -32.74 27.64 24.87
C ARG A 95 -32.88 29.14 24.62
N PHE A 96 -33.35 29.52 23.44
CA PHE A 96 -33.58 30.91 23.05
C PHE A 96 -34.74 31.57 23.81
N THR A 97 -35.78 30.83 24.15
CA THR A 97 -36.94 31.31 24.89
C THR A 97 -37.05 30.61 26.25
N PRO A 98 -36.79 31.30 27.36
CA PRO A 98 -36.84 30.71 28.70
C PRO A 98 -38.30 30.62 29.19
N SER A 99 -39.09 29.70 28.74
CA SER A 99 -40.50 29.58 29.14
C SER A 99 -40.81 28.41 30.07
N MET A 100 -40.06 27.34 30.02
CA MET A 100 -40.24 26.14 30.87
C MET A 100 -38.95 25.36 31.01
N ALA A 101 -38.83 24.55 32.06
CA ALA A 101 -37.76 23.57 32.20
C ALA A 101 -37.83 22.54 31.07
N ALA A 102 -36.72 22.32 30.37
CA ALA A 102 -36.62 21.25 29.36
C ALA A 102 -36.02 20.02 30.02
N LEU A 103 -36.75 18.91 29.95
CA LEU A 103 -36.23 17.62 30.37
C LEU A 103 -35.38 17.02 29.22
N ILE A 104 -34.10 16.79 29.44
CA ILE A 104 -33.22 16.12 28.52
C ILE A 104 -33.11 14.66 28.98
N PRO A 105 -33.63 13.68 28.22
CA PRO A 105 -33.57 12.29 28.64
C PRO A 105 -32.14 11.77 28.62
N VAL A 106 -31.81 10.86 29.54
CA VAL A 106 -30.54 10.17 29.56
C VAL A 106 -30.38 9.37 28.26
N GLY A 107 -29.24 9.51 27.60
CA GLY A 107 -29.00 8.87 26.29
C GLY A 107 -29.44 9.73 25.09
N ALA A 108 -29.76 11.01 25.28
CA ALA A 108 -30.02 11.91 24.16
C ALA A 108 -28.76 12.05 23.29
N LEU A 109 -28.90 11.80 21.97
CA LEU A 109 -27.81 11.97 21.02
C LEU A 109 -27.69 13.45 20.64
N VAL A 110 -26.48 13.98 20.75
CA VAL A 110 -26.13 15.32 20.29
C VAL A 110 -25.55 15.22 18.88
N PRO A 111 -26.31 15.60 17.84
CA PRO A 111 -25.77 15.56 16.48
C PRO A 111 -24.72 16.69 16.32
N GLY A 112 -23.54 16.34 15.88
CA GLY A 112 -22.53 17.33 15.51
C GLY A 112 -21.17 17.22 16.20
N ILE A 113 -20.96 16.30 17.12
CA ILE A 113 -19.62 16.01 17.64
C ILE A 113 -18.96 15.03 16.69
N ARG A 114 -18.11 15.53 15.77
CA ARG A 114 -17.13 14.69 15.09
C ARG A 114 -15.95 14.52 16.03
N VAL A 115 -15.72 13.31 16.45
CA VAL A 115 -14.44 12.91 17.02
C VAL A 115 -13.51 12.70 15.83
N GLU A 116 -12.50 13.55 15.66
CA GLU A 116 -11.39 13.33 14.72
C GLU A 116 -10.38 12.36 15.33
#